data_6fafb7d46cd0171f665cdafc3d40a903
#
_entry.id   6fafb7d46cd0171f665cdafc3d40a903
#
_cell.length_a   1.000
_cell.length_b   1.000
_cell.length_c   1.000
_cell.angle_alpha   90.00
_cell.angle_beta   90.00
_cell.angle_gamma   90.00
#
_symmetry.space_group_name_H-M   'P 1'
#
loop_
_entity.id
_entity.type
_entity.pdbx_description
1 polymer ?
#
loop_
_entity_poly.entity_id
_entity_poly.type
_entity_poly.pdbx_seq_one_letter_code
_entity_poly.pdbx_strand_id
1 'polypeptide(L)'
;MSFGDPNNPYGQQPPQGQPGYPQQAPQGVPPQYGYPQQPPQGAQPQYGYPQPPQQTPPPYGAYPAPAVPGMPGSGMPPLAHWGQRFGAYLLDALIIAGPMYALGFIDLAASSDPAKAGPGVFFMIGWLYALGMGIFQLYKEGTTGQTIGKKVLGISLRREADGAFIGFGMAFVRKLAHILDGLPCYVGFLWPLWDEKKQTFADKVCNTVVIQVPKG
;
A
#
# COMPACT_ATOMS: atom_id res chain seq x y z
N MET A 1 1.52 69.50 -34.90
CA MET A 1 2.50 69.98 -33.92
C MET A 1 1.72 70.58 -32.77
N SER A 2 1.57 69.87 -31.68
CA SER A 2 1.09 70.40 -30.41
C SER A 2 1.88 69.72 -29.30
N PHE A 3 2.65 70.51 -28.61
CA PHE A 3 3.50 70.10 -27.50
C PHE A 3 2.63 69.96 -26.24
N GLY A 4 2.66 68.82 -25.61
CA GLY A 4 2.04 68.60 -24.31
C GLY A 4 2.81 69.37 -23.23
N ASP A 5 2.06 69.99 -22.32
CA ASP A 5 2.52 70.78 -21.19
C ASP A 5 3.23 69.94 -20.15
N PRO A 6 4.47 70.21 -19.72
CA PRO A 6 5.24 69.43 -18.78
C PRO A 6 4.85 69.66 -17.28
N ASN A 7 3.79 70.42 -16.97
CA ASN A 7 3.47 70.85 -15.60
C ASN A 7 2.08 70.47 -15.10
N ASN A 8 1.60 69.27 -15.40
CA ASN A 8 0.33 68.84 -14.79
C ASN A 8 0.55 67.66 -13.81
N PRO A 9 0.73 67.91 -12.50
CA PRO A 9 0.94 66.88 -11.51
C PRO A 9 -0.33 66.12 -11.05
N TYR A 10 -1.50 66.37 -11.65
CA TYR A 10 -2.79 65.80 -11.22
C TYR A 10 -3.45 64.86 -12.23
N GLY A 11 -2.71 64.32 -13.19
CA GLY A 11 -3.21 63.48 -14.26
C GLY A 11 -3.15 61.97 -14.00
N GLN A 12 -3.33 61.46 -12.76
CA GLN A 12 -3.51 60.04 -12.55
C GLN A 12 -5.00 59.71 -12.39
N GLN A 13 -5.60 59.22 -13.47
CA GLN A 13 -6.91 58.56 -13.40
C GLN A 13 -6.79 57.20 -12.67
N PRO A 14 -7.71 56.87 -11.76
CA PRO A 14 -7.75 55.54 -11.19
C PRO A 14 -8.11 54.47 -12.23
N PRO A 15 -7.57 53.26 -12.16
CA PRO A 15 -7.89 52.19 -13.11
C PRO A 15 -9.37 51.86 -13.03
N GLN A 16 -10.07 51.94 -14.17
CA GLN A 16 -11.46 51.44 -14.31
C GLN A 16 -11.49 49.94 -14.05
N GLY A 17 -12.27 49.55 -13.05
CA GLY A 17 -12.54 48.14 -12.75
C GLY A 17 -13.25 47.46 -13.91
N GLN A 18 -12.68 46.36 -14.36
CA GLN A 18 -13.36 45.41 -15.26
C GLN A 18 -14.58 44.83 -14.58
N PRO A 19 -15.70 44.64 -15.30
CA PRO A 19 -16.86 43.95 -14.75
C PRO A 19 -16.50 42.48 -14.45
N GLY A 20 -16.59 42.09 -13.18
CA GLY A 20 -16.41 40.71 -12.75
C GLY A 20 -17.51 39.80 -13.30
N TYR A 21 -17.10 38.68 -13.90
CA TYR A 21 -18.00 37.58 -14.20
C TYR A 21 -18.58 37.02 -12.90
N PRO A 22 -19.87 36.62 -12.87
CA PRO A 22 -20.45 36.03 -11.68
C PRO A 22 -19.74 34.70 -11.35
N GLN A 23 -19.11 34.63 -10.19
CA GLN A 23 -18.64 33.37 -9.62
C GLN A 23 -19.86 32.48 -9.34
N GLN A 24 -19.90 31.31 -9.99
CA GLN A 24 -20.86 30.27 -9.66
C GLN A 24 -20.71 29.89 -8.18
N ALA A 25 -21.79 29.97 -7.43
CA ALA A 25 -21.88 29.50 -6.06
C ALA A 25 -21.57 27.98 -5.98
N PRO A 26 -20.86 27.53 -4.96
CA PRO A 26 -20.68 26.10 -4.69
C PRO A 26 -22.05 25.48 -4.40
N GLN A 27 -22.37 24.38 -5.10
CA GLN A 27 -23.58 23.59 -4.88
C GLN A 27 -23.65 23.09 -3.43
N GLY A 28 -24.85 23.22 -2.87
CA GLY A 28 -25.18 23.05 -1.49
C GLY A 28 -24.78 21.75 -0.84
N VAL A 29 -24.22 21.90 0.36
CA VAL A 29 -24.14 20.87 1.39
C VAL A 29 -25.56 20.74 2.00
N PRO A 30 -26.08 19.52 2.25
CA PRO A 30 -27.39 19.34 2.89
C PRO A 30 -27.41 19.97 4.30
N PRO A 31 -28.56 20.49 4.78
CA PRO A 31 -28.64 21.15 6.07
C PRO A 31 -28.41 20.16 7.20
N GLN A 32 -27.35 20.38 7.97
CA GLN A 32 -27.09 19.71 9.22
C GLN A 32 -27.96 20.34 10.30
N TYR A 33 -28.83 19.56 10.92
CA TYR A 33 -29.72 19.96 12.00
C TYR A 33 -28.94 20.63 13.14
N GLY A 34 -29.40 21.83 13.52
CA GLY A 34 -28.75 22.70 14.48
C GLY A 34 -28.76 22.18 15.91
N TYR A 35 -27.62 22.33 16.56
CA TYR A 35 -27.53 22.45 18.02
C TYR A 35 -27.48 23.94 18.39
N PRO A 36 -28.06 24.35 19.54
CA PRO A 36 -28.12 25.76 19.94
C PRO A 36 -26.72 26.34 20.18
N GLN A 37 -26.45 27.48 19.56
CA GLN A 37 -25.25 28.28 19.82
C GLN A 37 -25.25 28.77 21.28
N GLN A 38 -24.20 28.47 22.02
CA GLN A 38 -23.89 29.11 23.29
C GLN A 38 -23.47 30.58 23.07
N PRO A 39 -23.87 31.51 23.97
CA PRO A 39 -23.49 32.92 23.86
C PRO A 39 -21.99 33.11 24.09
N PRO A 40 -21.35 34.16 23.53
CA PRO A 40 -19.93 34.41 23.67
C PRO A 40 -19.60 34.77 25.14
N GLN A 41 -18.83 33.92 25.80
CA GLN A 41 -18.23 34.22 27.11
C GLN A 41 -17.00 35.10 26.90
N GLY A 42 -16.95 36.15 27.75
CA GLY A 42 -15.95 37.18 27.74
C GLY A 42 -14.51 36.68 27.89
N ALA A 43 -13.60 37.49 27.37
CA ALA A 43 -12.16 37.30 27.38
C ALA A 43 -11.62 37.07 28.81
N GLN A 44 -11.14 35.86 29.07
CA GLN A 44 -10.26 35.60 30.24
C GLN A 44 -8.79 35.74 29.81
N PRO A 45 -7.91 36.25 30.69
CA PRO A 45 -6.49 36.38 30.39
C PRO A 45 -5.85 34.98 30.24
N GLN A 46 -5.28 34.74 29.09
CA GLN A 46 -4.62 33.48 28.71
C GLN A 46 -3.25 33.39 29.39
N TYR A 47 -3.16 32.65 30.50
CA TYR A 47 -1.89 32.12 30.98
C TYR A 47 -1.40 31.07 29.98
N GLY A 48 -0.23 31.34 29.36
CA GLY A 48 0.31 30.53 28.29
C GLY A 48 0.73 29.14 28.76
N TYR A 49 -0.02 28.13 28.34
CA TYR A 49 0.48 26.77 28.19
C TYR A 49 1.02 26.63 26.75
N PRO A 50 2.19 26.00 26.56
CA PRO A 50 2.65 25.71 25.21
C PRO A 50 1.61 24.84 24.52
N GLN A 51 1.01 25.34 23.43
CA GLN A 51 0.19 24.51 22.56
C GLN A 51 1.03 23.36 22.01
N PRO A 52 0.54 22.11 22.09
CA PRO A 52 1.17 21.03 21.36
C PRO A 52 1.17 21.38 19.87
N PRO A 53 2.23 21.04 19.11
CA PRO A 53 2.33 21.37 17.70
C PRO A 53 1.10 20.85 16.98
N GLN A 54 0.38 21.74 16.30
CA GLN A 54 -0.73 21.36 15.41
C GLN A 54 -0.17 20.43 14.36
N GLN A 55 -0.55 19.16 14.43
CA GLN A 55 -0.26 18.19 13.38
C GLN A 55 -1.05 18.61 12.15
N THR A 56 -0.36 19.18 11.17
CA THR A 56 -0.93 19.35 9.84
C THR A 56 -1.37 17.97 9.33
N PRO A 57 -2.59 17.84 8.76
CA PRO A 57 -3.01 16.57 8.16
C PRO A 57 -1.94 16.13 7.16
N PRO A 58 -1.52 14.86 7.17
CA PRO A 58 -0.53 14.37 6.22
C PRO A 58 -1.03 14.59 4.79
N PRO A 59 -0.14 14.91 3.83
CA PRO A 59 -0.51 15.02 2.43
C PRO A 59 -1.16 13.74 1.96
N TYR A 60 -2.16 13.86 1.11
CA TYR A 60 -2.94 12.75 0.55
C TYR A 60 -1.99 11.66 0.00
N GLY A 61 -1.96 10.50 0.64
CA GLY A 61 -1.05 9.39 0.31
C GLY A 61 -0.07 8.97 1.42
N ALA A 62 0.00 9.70 2.54
CA ALA A 62 0.79 9.27 3.68
C ALA A 62 0.01 8.22 4.50
N TYR A 63 0.56 7.00 4.57
CA TYR A 63 -0.01 5.93 5.39
C TYR A 63 0.16 6.24 6.88
N PRO A 64 -0.88 6.03 7.71
CA PRO A 64 -0.65 6.02 9.15
C PRO A 64 0.36 4.91 9.45
N ALA A 65 1.53 5.26 9.95
CA ALA A 65 2.46 4.27 10.47
C ALA A 65 1.76 3.48 11.59
N PRO A 66 1.81 2.14 11.59
CA PRO A 66 1.43 1.41 12.78
C PRO A 66 2.29 1.93 13.91
N ALA A 67 1.64 2.37 15.00
CA ALA A 67 2.32 2.88 16.18
C ALA A 67 3.25 1.76 16.70
N VAL A 68 4.54 1.89 16.43
CA VAL A 68 5.55 1.06 17.08
C VAL A 68 5.77 1.72 18.44
N PRO A 69 5.46 1.04 19.58
CA PRO A 69 5.70 1.61 20.89
C PRO A 69 7.19 1.97 21.01
N GLY A 70 7.51 3.26 21.11
CA GLY A 70 8.85 3.73 21.43
C GLY A 70 9.57 4.60 20.39
N MET A 71 8.97 4.95 19.22
CA MET A 71 9.60 5.89 18.29
C MET A 71 8.76 7.16 18.11
N PRO A 72 9.19 8.32 18.67
CA PRO A 72 8.59 9.60 18.33
C PRO A 72 8.95 10.00 16.89
N GLY A 73 7.97 10.16 16.01
CA GLY A 73 8.17 10.79 14.71
C GLY A 73 8.62 9.90 13.55
N SER A 74 8.46 8.58 13.63
CA SER A 74 8.77 7.70 12.50
C SER A 74 7.72 7.85 11.40
N GLY A 75 8.14 8.40 10.26
CA GLY A 75 7.39 8.33 9.02
C GLY A 75 7.06 6.89 8.63
N MET A 76 6.30 6.72 7.53
CA MET A 76 5.94 5.42 6.98
C MET A 76 7.14 4.46 6.96
N PRO A 77 6.97 3.19 7.38
CA PRO A 77 8.01 2.19 7.24
C PRO A 77 8.49 2.10 5.79
N PRO A 78 9.79 1.90 5.53
CA PRO A 78 10.29 1.82 4.18
C PRO A 78 9.61 0.69 3.41
N LEU A 79 9.29 0.95 2.14
CA LEU A 79 8.69 -0.05 1.25
C LEU A 79 9.71 -1.14 0.91
N ALA A 80 9.23 -2.39 0.80
CA ALA A 80 10.06 -3.50 0.37
C ALA A 80 10.45 -3.32 -1.10
N HIS A 81 11.76 -3.41 -1.39
CA HIS A 81 12.23 -3.37 -2.76
C HIS A 81 11.97 -4.71 -3.47
N TRP A 82 12.00 -4.68 -4.80
CA TRP A 82 11.67 -5.83 -5.66
C TRP A 82 12.46 -7.10 -5.28
N GLY A 83 13.78 -6.98 -5.04
CA GLY A 83 14.62 -8.13 -4.70
C GLY A 83 14.23 -8.84 -3.41
N GLN A 84 13.78 -8.09 -2.37
CA GLN A 84 13.25 -8.70 -1.14
C GLN A 84 11.96 -9.48 -1.42
N ARG A 85 11.07 -8.93 -2.24
CA ARG A 85 9.81 -9.59 -2.60
C ARG A 85 10.06 -10.85 -3.42
N PHE A 86 10.97 -10.77 -4.40
CA PHE A 86 11.36 -11.91 -5.24
C PHE A 86 12.05 -12.99 -4.42
N GLY A 87 12.99 -12.62 -3.54
CA GLY A 87 13.66 -13.58 -2.64
C GLY A 87 12.69 -14.28 -1.70
N ALA A 88 11.70 -13.54 -1.13
CA ALA A 88 10.65 -14.13 -0.31
C ALA A 88 9.82 -15.14 -1.10
N TYR A 89 9.43 -14.79 -2.33
CA TYR A 89 8.72 -15.70 -3.23
C TYR A 89 9.51 -16.97 -3.53
N LEU A 90 10.81 -16.87 -3.82
CA LEU A 90 11.66 -18.03 -4.09
C LEU A 90 11.75 -18.96 -2.88
N LEU A 91 11.93 -18.39 -1.68
CA LEU A 91 11.94 -19.18 -0.45
C LEU A 91 10.61 -19.90 -0.21
N ASP A 92 9.50 -19.20 -0.38
CA ASP A 92 8.18 -19.80 -0.22
C ASP A 92 7.92 -20.88 -1.27
N ALA A 93 8.32 -20.65 -2.52
CA ALA A 93 8.21 -21.63 -3.60
C ALA A 93 9.05 -22.88 -3.31
N LEU A 94 10.27 -22.73 -2.82
CA LEU A 94 11.14 -23.83 -2.44
C LEU A 94 10.55 -24.64 -1.28
N ILE A 95 10.00 -23.99 -0.26
CA ILE A 95 9.38 -24.64 0.89
C ILE A 95 8.13 -25.42 0.47
N ILE A 96 7.30 -24.86 -0.41
CA ILE A 96 6.05 -25.49 -0.86
C ILE A 96 6.31 -26.60 -1.87
N ALA A 97 7.05 -26.28 -2.94
CA ALA A 97 7.21 -27.15 -4.08
C ALA A 97 8.42 -28.10 -3.97
N GLY A 98 9.48 -27.72 -3.24
CA GLY A 98 10.67 -28.53 -3.08
C GLY A 98 10.41 -29.96 -2.61
N PRO A 99 9.71 -30.19 -1.49
CA PRO A 99 9.40 -31.54 -1.03
C PRO A 99 8.52 -32.31 -2.02
N MET A 100 7.58 -31.66 -2.70
CA MET A 100 6.75 -32.31 -3.71
C MET A 100 7.58 -32.85 -4.87
N TYR A 101 8.50 -32.04 -5.41
CA TYR A 101 9.38 -32.47 -6.50
C TYR A 101 10.41 -33.50 -6.05
N ALA A 102 10.96 -33.37 -4.83
CA ALA A 102 11.87 -34.37 -4.26
C ALA A 102 11.22 -35.75 -4.13
N LEU A 103 9.97 -35.80 -3.62
CA LEU A 103 9.20 -37.04 -3.53
C LEU A 103 8.82 -37.58 -4.93
N GLY A 104 8.45 -36.72 -5.87
CA GLY A 104 8.17 -37.11 -7.25
C GLY A 104 9.41 -37.69 -7.97
N PHE A 105 10.60 -37.20 -7.63
CA PHE A 105 11.84 -37.76 -8.14
C PHE A 105 12.09 -39.19 -7.64
N ILE A 106 11.68 -39.53 -6.40
CA ILE A 106 11.72 -40.91 -5.88
C ILE A 106 10.83 -41.83 -6.71
N ASP A 107 9.59 -41.42 -7.02
CA ASP A 107 8.71 -42.21 -7.88
C ASP A 107 9.32 -42.43 -9.27
N LEU A 108 9.90 -41.38 -9.85
CA LEU A 108 10.57 -41.46 -11.16
C LEU A 108 11.76 -42.43 -11.16
N ALA A 109 12.59 -42.34 -10.09
CA ALA A 109 13.78 -43.20 -9.94
C ALA A 109 13.43 -44.66 -9.68
N ALA A 110 12.29 -44.94 -9.05
CA ALA A 110 11.77 -46.29 -8.80
C ALA A 110 11.03 -46.89 -9.98
N SER A 111 10.74 -46.12 -11.02
CA SER A 111 10.02 -46.59 -12.21
C SER A 111 10.91 -47.44 -13.10
N SER A 112 10.41 -48.58 -13.54
CA SER A 112 11.10 -49.45 -14.54
C SER A 112 11.11 -48.87 -15.96
N ASP A 113 10.19 -47.94 -16.25
CA ASP A 113 10.13 -47.21 -17.52
C ASP A 113 9.84 -45.74 -17.23
N PRO A 114 10.89 -44.90 -17.04
CA PRO A 114 10.72 -43.46 -16.74
C PRO A 114 9.96 -42.70 -17.83
N ALA A 115 9.95 -43.14 -19.07
CA ALA A 115 9.23 -42.50 -20.16
C ALA A 115 7.71 -42.67 -20.07
N LYS A 116 7.24 -43.68 -19.33
CA LYS A 116 5.82 -43.96 -19.06
C LYS A 116 5.43 -43.68 -17.58
N ALA A 117 6.38 -43.21 -16.77
CA ALA A 117 6.12 -42.91 -15.37
C ALA A 117 5.09 -41.79 -15.24
N GLY A 118 3.97 -42.10 -14.63
CA GLY A 118 2.98 -41.10 -14.19
C GLY A 118 3.25 -40.65 -12.75
N PRO A 119 2.39 -39.75 -12.20
CA PRO A 119 2.48 -39.37 -10.79
C PRO A 119 2.35 -40.57 -9.86
N GLY A 120 3.40 -40.88 -9.11
CA GLY A 120 3.41 -41.97 -8.14
C GLY A 120 2.86 -41.56 -6.78
N VAL A 121 2.89 -42.50 -5.83
CA VAL A 121 2.32 -42.31 -4.49
C VAL A 121 3.10 -41.24 -3.69
N PHE A 122 4.41 -41.17 -3.85
CA PHE A 122 5.23 -40.16 -3.16
C PHE A 122 4.96 -38.75 -3.72
N PHE A 123 4.77 -38.61 -5.03
CA PHE A 123 4.36 -37.35 -5.63
C PHE A 123 3.01 -36.87 -5.09
N MET A 124 2.04 -37.79 -4.94
CA MET A 124 0.72 -37.46 -4.38
C MET A 124 0.82 -36.99 -2.93
N ILE A 125 1.68 -37.65 -2.12
CA ILE A 125 1.96 -37.19 -0.74
C ILE A 125 2.58 -35.80 -0.77
N GLY A 126 3.56 -35.56 -1.62
CA GLY A 126 4.19 -34.25 -1.80
C GLY A 126 3.21 -33.18 -2.26
N TRP A 127 2.26 -33.53 -3.11
CA TRP A 127 1.20 -32.62 -3.55
C TRP A 127 0.24 -32.24 -2.42
N LEU A 128 -0.16 -33.18 -1.58
CA LEU A 128 -0.98 -32.92 -0.39
C LEU A 128 -0.24 -32.01 0.61
N TYR A 129 1.06 -32.26 0.82
CA TYR A 129 1.90 -31.38 1.62
C TYR A 129 1.93 -29.95 1.02
N ALA A 130 2.18 -29.82 -0.28
CA ALA A 130 2.25 -28.51 -0.95
C ALA A 130 0.93 -27.74 -0.85
N LEU A 131 -0.21 -28.44 -0.99
CA LEU A 131 -1.54 -27.87 -0.80
C LEU A 131 -1.73 -27.35 0.64
N GLY A 132 -1.44 -28.19 1.65
CA GLY A 132 -1.57 -27.82 3.06
C GLY A 132 -0.64 -26.66 3.44
N MET A 133 0.61 -26.71 2.99
CA MET A 133 1.60 -25.64 3.22
C MET A 133 1.18 -24.35 2.51
N GLY A 134 0.66 -24.42 1.28
CA GLY A 134 0.15 -23.26 0.55
C GLY A 134 -1.01 -22.56 1.29
N ILE A 135 -1.97 -23.33 1.80
CA ILE A 135 -3.09 -22.81 2.62
C ILE A 135 -2.57 -22.21 3.92
N PHE A 136 -1.65 -22.88 4.60
CA PHE A 136 -1.02 -22.37 5.82
C PHE A 136 -0.29 -21.05 5.59
N GLN A 137 0.51 -20.94 4.55
CA GLN A 137 1.22 -19.72 4.20
C GLN A 137 0.25 -18.59 3.85
N LEU A 138 -0.84 -18.89 3.13
CA LEU A 138 -1.89 -17.94 2.80
C LEU A 138 -2.60 -17.41 4.06
N TYR A 139 -2.91 -18.29 5.00
CA TYR A 139 -3.47 -17.93 6.30
C TYR A 139 -2.52 -17.01 7.08
N LYS A 140 -1.23 -17.36 7.15
CA LYS A 140 -0.19 -16.54 7.77
C LYS A 140 -0.07 -15.17 7.12
N GLU A 141 -0.05 -15.11 5.81
CA GLU A 141 0.02 -13.85 5.07
C GLU A 141 -1.18 -12.94 5.41
N GLY A 142 -2.40 -13.49 5.45
CA GLY A 142 -3.59 -12.72 5.78
C GLY A 142 -3.63 -12.22 7.22
N THR A 143 -3.18 -13.03 8.18
CA THR A 143 -3.31 -12.75 9.63
C THR A 143 -2.11 -12.03 10.24
N THR A 144 -0.90 -12.27 9.72
CA THR A 144 0.35 -11.67 10.22
C THR A 144 1.05 -10.78 9.20
N GLY A 145 0.53 -10.72 7.97
CA GLY A 145 1.18 -10.03 6.85
C GLY A 145 2.42 -10.75 6.32
N GLN A 146 2.76 -11.93 6.84
CA GLN A 146 4.03 -12.59 6.55
C GLN A 146 3.84 -14.07 6.22
N THR A 147 4.37 -14.49 5.08
CA THR A 147 4.72 -15.89 4.80
C THR A 147 6.06 -16.22 5.49
N ILE A 148 6.50 -17.47 5.42
CA ILE A 148 7.82 -17.87 5.95
C ILE A 148 8.93 -17.10 5.23
N GLY A 149 8.90 -17.05 3.89
CA GLY A 149 9.89 -16.31 3.10
C GLY A 149 9.89 -14.81 3.41
N LYS A 150 8.71 -14.19 3.57
CA LYS A 150 8.59 -12.78 3.95
C LYS A 150 9.15 -12.50 5.34
N LYS A 151 8.93 -13.39 6.30
CA LYS A 151 9.50 -13.28 7.64
C LYS A 151 11.03 -13.30 7.59
N VAL A 152 11.63 -14.23 6.86
CA VAL A 152 13.09 -14.34 6.69
C VAL A 152 13.67 -13.08 6.05
N LEU A 153 12.98 -12.50 5.06
CA LEU A 153 13.45 -11.29 4.36
C LEU A 153 13.09 -9.98 5.09
N GLY A 154 12.41 -10.04 6.24
CA GLY A 154 12.03 -8.87 7.01
C GLY A 154 11.05 -7.96 6.25
N ILE A 155 10.04 -8.54 5.61
CA ILE A 155 8.99 -7.78 4.91
C ILE A 155 7.61 -8.24 5.33
N SER A 156 6.62 -7.36 5.22
CA SER A 156 5.24 -7.64 5.63
C SER A 156 4.24 -7.00 4.67
N LEU A 157 3.19 -7.75 4.33
CA LEU A 157 2.06 -7.27 3.54
C LEU A 157 1.08 -6.51 4.42
N ARG A 158 0.65 -5.34 3.99
CA ARG A 158 -0.26 -4.46 4.72
C ARG A 158 -1.31 -3.87 3.80
N ARG A 159 -2.46 -3.51 4.37
CA ARG A 159 -3.45 -2.68 3.68
C ARG A 159 -2.90 -1.28 3.51
N GLU A 160 -3.07 -0.72 2.32
CA GLU A 160 -2.54 0.60 1.99
C GLU A 160 -3.15 1.71 2.85
N ALA A 161 -4.44 1.66 3.13
CA ALA A 161 -5.17 2.75 3.77
C ALA A 161 -4.83 2.96 5.25
N ASP A 162 -4.56 1.89 6.00
CA ASP A 162 -4.45 1.91 7.46
C ASP A 162 -3.27 1.10 8.03
N GLY A 163 -2.50 0.44 7.17
CA GLY A 163 -1.41 -0.44 7.60
C GLY A 163 -1.83 -1.72 8.31
N ALA A 164 -3.13 -2.03 8.37
CA ALA A 164 -3.65 -3.23 9.01
C ALA A 164 -3.33 -4.50 8.23
N PHE A 165 -3.47 -5.67 8.87
CA PHE A 165 -3.45 -6.94 8.17
C PHE A 165 -4.70 -7.10 7.32
N ILE A 166 -4.56 -7.77 6.17
CA ILE A 166 -5.63 -7.83 5.16
C ILE A 166 -6.67 -8.92 5.43
N GLY A 167 -6.37 -9.87 6.32
CA GLY A 167 -7.20 -11.04 6.57
C GLY A 167 -7.05 -12.13 5.51
N PHE A 168 -7.47 -13.37 5.86
CA PHE A 168 -7.34 -14.53 4.98
C PHE A 168 -8.06 -14.35 3.62
N GLY A 169 -9.31 -13.86 3.65
CA GLY A 169 -10.11 -13.70 2.43
C GLY A 169 -9.46 -12.76 1.42
N MET A 170 -8.97 -11.59 1.88
CA MET A 170 -8.29 -10.64 0.98
C MET A 170 -6.92 -11.16 0.53
N ALA A 171 -6.20 -11.91 1.37
CA ALA A 171 -4.97 -12.59 0.95
C ALA A 171 -5.23 -13.59 -0.17
N PHE A 172 -6.35 -14.32 -0.10
CA PHE A 172 -6.79 -15.24 -1.16
C PHE A 172 -7.14 -14.50 -2.45
N VAL A 173 -7.95 -13.42 -2.36
CA VAL A 173 -8.28 -12.57 -3.53
C VAL A 173 -7.02 -12.01 -4.17
N ARG A 174 -6.07 -11.54 -3.36
CA ARG A 174 -4.78 -11.05 -3.86
C ARG A 174 -3.97 -12.14 -4.57
N LYS A 175 -4.01 -13.38 -4.05
CA LYS A 175 -3.36 -14.52 -4.72
C LYS A 175 -3.94 -14.78 -6.11
N LEU A 176 -5.26 -14.68 -6.25
CA LEU A 176 -5.93 -14.76 -7.56
C LEU A 176 -5.60 -13.55 -8.44
N ALA A 177 -5.53 -12.35 -7.86
CA ALA A 177 -5.21 -11.12 -8.60
C ALA A 177 -3.80 -11.14 -9.22
N HIS A 178 -2.88 -11.98 -8.72
CA HIS A 178 -1.56 -12.20 -9.36
C HIS A 178 -1.65 -12.81 -10.77
N ILE A 179 -2.81 -13.32 -11.18
CA ILE A 179 -3.07 -13.67 -12.59
C ILE A 179 -2.89 -12.43 -13.48
N LEU A 180 -3.31 -11.24 -13.01
CA LEU A 180 -3.13 -9.99 -13.74
C LEU A 180 -1.66 -9.60 -13.91
N ASP A 181 -0.80 -10.01 -12.99
CA ASP A 181 0.64 -9.76 -13.09
C ASP A 181 1.29 -10.66 -14.14
N GLY A 182 0.73 -11.86 -14.36
CA GLY A 182 1.21 -12.84 -15.34
C GLY A 182 0.75 -12.58 -16.77
N LEU A 183 -0.50 -12.11 -16.94
CA LEU A 183 -1.13 -11.93 -18.27
C LEU A 183 -0.31 -11.06 -19.23
N PRO A 184 0.24 -9.88 -18.84
CA PRO A 184 1.09 -9.09 -19.72
C PRO A 184 2.55 -9.55 -19.65
N CYS A 185 2.82 -10.80 -19.99
CA CYS A 185 4.18 -11.38 -20.03
C CYS A 185 4.98 -11.14 -18.72
N TYR A 186 4.33 -11.32 -17.57
CA TYR A 186 4.92 -11.13 -16.23
C TYR A 186 5.36 -9.69 -15.88
N VAL A 187 5.03 -8.69 -16.70
CA VAL A 187 5.38 -7.28 -16.47
C VAL A 187 4.82 -6.79 -15.12
N GLY A 188 3.65 -7.27 -14.71
CA GLY A 188 3.06 -6.90 -13.41
C GLY A 188 3.96 -7.26 -12.22
N PHE A 189 4.68 -8.39 -12.27
CA PHE A 189 5.65 -8.76 -11.23
C PHE A 189 6.92 -7.91 -11.25
N LEU A 190 7.26 -7.30 -12.38
CA LEU A 190 8.40 -6.38 -12.51
C LEU A 190 8.00 -4.93 -12.18
N TRP A 191 6.69 -4.62 -12.20
CA TRP A 191 6.17 -3.28 -11.99
C TRP A 191 6.72 -2.56 -10.75
N PRO A 192 6.96 -3.22 -9.59
CA PRO A 192 7.54 -2.60 -8.41
C PRO A 192 8.96 -2.01 -8.60
N LEU A 193 9.64 -2.29 -9.70
CA LEU A 193 10.97 -1.71 -9.97
C LEU A 193 10.90 -0.20 -10.20
N TRP A 194 9.82 0.28 -10.84
CA TRP A 194 9.62 1.69 -11.21
C TRP A 194 8.39 2.34 -10.57
N ASP A 195 7.52 1.56 -9.94
CA ASP A 195 6.35 2.10 -9.23
C ASP A 195 6.76 2.83 -7.94
N GLU A 196 6.20 4.01 -7.69
CA GLU A 196 6.49 4.81 -6.51
C GLU A 196 6.18 4.07 -5.20
N LYS A 197 5.06 3.33 -5.18
CA LYS A 197 4.61 2.53 -4.03
C LYS A 197 5.12 1.11 -4.04
N LYS A 198 5.99 0.76 -5.00
CA LYS A 198 6.54 -0.58 -5.18
C LYS A 198 5.47 -1.68 -5.25
N GLN A 199 4.33 -1.38 -5.88
CA GLN A 199 3.17 -2.27 -5.98
C GLN A 199 3.21 -3.08 -7.29
N THR A 200 2.79 -4.36 -7.23
CA THR A 200 2.39 -5.15 -8.41
C THR A 200 0.98 -4.75 -8.85
N PHE A 201 0.49 -5.26 -9.97
CA PHE A 201 -0.91 -5.03 -10.36
C PHE A 201 -1.88 -5.65 -9.35
N ALA A 202 -1.58 -6.84 -8.83
CA ALA A 202 -2.35 -7.46 -7.76
C ALA A 202 -2.39 -6.58 -6.50
N ASP A 203 -1.26 -5.97 -6.11
CA ASP A 203 -1.21 -5.04 -4.99
C ASP A 203 -2.12 -3.83 -5.20
N LYS A 204 -2.10 -3.25 -6.42
CA LYS A 204 -2.94 -2.08 -6.76
C LYS A 204 -4.43 -2.42 -6.70
N VAL A 205 -4.83 -3.54 -7.28
CA VAL A 205 -6.23 -4.01 -7.27
C VAL A 205 -6.73 -4.28 -5.84
N CYS A 206 -5.86 -4.83 -4.99
CA CYS A 206 -6.20 -5.17 -3.61
C CYS A 206 -5.92 -4.05 -2.60
N ASN A 207 -5.45 -2.87 -3.03
CA ASN A 207 -5.05 -1.76 -2.17
C ASN A 207 -4.10 -2.19 -1.05
N THR A 208 -3.01 -2.87 -1.43
CA THR A 208 -2.02 -3.41 -0.51
C THR A 208 -0.62 -2.90 -0.83
N VAL A 209 0.24 -2.89 0.18
CA VAL A 209 1.66 -2.54 0.07
C VAL A 209 2.49 -3.56 0.84
N VAL A 210 3.75 -3.70 0.44
CA VAL A 210 4.71 -4.52 1.20
C VAL A 210 5.74 -3.58 1.81
N ILE A 211 5.84 -3.61 3.13
CA ILE A 211 6.76 -2.77 3.93
C ILE A 211 7.91 -3.61 4.49
N GLN A 212 9.00 -2.95 4.84
CA GLN A 212 10.07 -3.56 5.61
C GLN A 212 9.69 -3.58 7.09
N VAL A 213 10.02 -4.68 7.76
CA VAL A 213 9.84 -4.85 9.20
C VAL A 213 11.11 -5.47 9.80
N PRO A 214 11.35 -5.33 11.11
CA PRO A 214 12.47 -6.02 11.75
C PRO A 214 12.40 -7.53 11.46
N LYS A 215 13.57 -8.12 11.22
CA LYS A 215 13.70 -9.58 11.08
C LYS A 215 13.47 -10.19 12.46
N GLY A 216 12.53 -11.09 12.55
CA GLY A 216 12.22 -11.80 13.80
C GLY A 216 12.93 -13.14 13.90
#